data_693ff19cfac56df9bbf427b1a92140e2
#
_entry.id   693ff19cfac56df9bbf427b1a92140e2
#
_cell.length_a   1.000
_cell.length_b   1.000
_cell.length_c   1.000
_cell.angle_alpha   90.00
_cell.angle_beta   90.00
_cell.angle_gamma   90.00
#
_symmetry.space_group_name_H-M   'P 1'
#
loop_
_entity.id
_entity.type
_entity.pdbx_description
1 polymer ?
#
loop_
_entity_poly.entity_id
_entity_poly.type
_entity_poly.pdbx_seq_one_letter_code
_entity_poly.pdbx_strand_id
1 'polypeptide(L)'
;MLLSILSFSTPNALDIEDHDTDTQARQSGQTVVSIGPSDRLAELRIPGDIGVNETLPLVVALHGFSEYPGYVYDYFQGVNSVDDNRHLLLTPYGTENPDGYYFWNGTPACCDFYNQNIDDVSYLSSLITTAISDHGADQNRVMLIGHSNGGFMSHRMACDAGNILHTIINFAGATYGDFSDCDLTGYPNIVNVHGTSDGTIDYNGGQIWGETYASSPDGAVYWADRSGCDSTSTQMGTMDLVGGDGNNETTQLQHLDCAQGNRVTHWKLSGVGHGPTFTDGSLINAAFNWAFNQPVDIEGCTDVNATNYNENATVDDGSCEYPPPPVPGCMDPEATNYAENATVDDGSCEYPPPPVPGCMDSGATNYAENATVDDGSCEYPPPPVLGCMNTTATNYDENATVDDGSCVYPPPPVLGCMNATATNYDENATVDDDSCVYPPPPEPPADDGPPTFIDDDDEDSSGIESESPQKTGIVENIGMVNIVLGVVLVLLLSVAVLLQLGRRHA
;
A
#
# COMPACT_ATOMS: atom_id res chain seq x y z
N MET A 1 -51.25 -26.60 -15.01
CA MET A 1 -50.41 -25.57 -14.40
C MET A 1 -48.96 -26.03 -14.58
N LEU A 2 -48.37 -25.62 -15.72
CA LEU A 2 -47.01 -26.07 -16.11
C LEU A 2 -45.97 -25.27 -15.33
N LEU A 3 -45.11 -25.95 -14.54
CA LEU A 3 -43.91 -25.39 -13.98
C LEU A 3 -42.82 -25.43 -15.08
N SER A 4 -42.49 -24.30 -15.65
CA SER A 4 -41.31 -24.16 -16.51
C SER A 4 -40.07 -24.08 -15.61
N ILE A 5 -39.28 -25.15 -15.61
CA ILE A 5 -37.94 -25.20 -15.01
C ILE A 5 -37.05 -24.40 -15.95
N LEU A 6 -36.64 -23.20 -15.54
CA LEU A 6 -35.56 -22.48 -16.16
C LEU A 6 -34.24 -23.19 -15.79
N SER A 7 -33.71 -23.97 -16.71
CA SER A 7 -32.36 -24.47 -16.66
C SER A 7 -31.39 -23.32 -16.87
N PHE A 8 -30.76 -22.85 -15.81
CA PHE A 8 -29.55 -22.05 -15.93
C PHE A 8 -28.43 -22.95 -16.44
N SER A 9 -28.06 -22.79 -17.70
CA SER A 9 -26.83 -23.34 -18.23
C SER A 9 -25.68 -22.58 -17.55
N THR A 10 -24.83 -23.33 -16.83
CA THR A 10 -23.54 -22.83 -16.36
C THR A 10 -22.75 -22.35 -17.57
N PRO A 11 -22.22 -21.13 -17.61
CA PRO A 11 -21.29 -20.74 -18.67
C PRO A 11 -20.03 -21.58 -18.51
N ASN A 12 -19.58 -22.20 -19.58
CA ASN A 12 -18.26 -22.80 -19.64
C ASN A 12 -17.22 -21.70 -19.35
N ALA A 13 -16.32 -21.96 -18.40
CA ALA A 13 -15.26 -21.05 -17.97
C ALA A 13 -14.24 -20.67 -19.08
N LEU A 14 -14.50 -21.03 -20.34
CA LEU A 14 -13.63 -20.78 -21.49
C LEU A 14 -14.23 -19.83 -22.53
N ASP A 15 -15.48 -19.34 -22.35
CA ASP A 15 -16.16 -18.47 -23.32
C ASP A 15 -16.47 -17.06 -22.77
N ILE A 16 -15.87 -16.63 -21.66
CA ILE A 16 -16.02 -15.28 -21.14
C ILE A 16 -15.01 -14.37 -21.82
N GLU A 17 -15.43 -13.83 -22.97
CA GLU A 17 -15.04 -12.52 -23.51
C GLU A 17 -13.54 -12.15 -23.51
N ASP A 18 -12.69 -13.05 -24.03
CA ASP A 18 -11.33 -12.73 -24.43
C ASP A 18 -11.28 -11.73 -25.61
N HIS A 19 -12.44 -11.39 -26.15
CA HIS A 19 -12.57 -10.60 -27.39
C HIS A 19 -12.61 -9.09 -27.16
N ASP A 20 -13.00 -8.62 -25.96
CA ASP A 20 -13.14 -7.17 -25.72
C ASP A 20 -11.84 -6.59 -25.11
N THR A 21 -11.18 -7.33 -24.23
CA THR A 21 -9.91 -6.91 -23.59
C THR A 21 -8.77 -6.81 -24.61
N ASP A 22 -8.63 -7.77 -25.54
CA ASP A 22 -7.63 -7.74 -26.61
C ASP A 22 -7.94 -6.64 -27.62
N THR A 23 -9.21 -6.27 -27.83
CA THR A 23 -9.61 -5.18 -28.71
C THR A 23 -9.27 -3.82 -28.10
N GLN A 24 -9.48 -3.62 -26.81
CA GLN A 24 -9.09 -2.38 -26.10
C GLN A 24 -7.58 -2.21 -26.04
N ALA A 25 -6.83 -3.27 -25.73
CA ALA A 25 -5.38 -3.26 -25.72
C ALA A 25 -4.79 -2.88 -27.10
N ARG A 26 -5.35 -3.41 -28.18
CA ARG A 26 -4.92 -3.07 -29.55
C ARG A 26 -5.25 -1.64 -29.93
N GLN A 27 -6.30 -1.05 -29.39
CA GLN A 27 -6.65 0.35 -29.60
C GLN A 27 -5.73 1.31 -28.82
N SER A 28 -5.31 0.92 -27.61
CA SER A 28 -4.41 1.69 -26.76
C SER A 28 -2.92 1.51 -27.11
N GLY A 29 -2.57 0.52 -27.92
CA GLY A 29 -1.18 0.16 -28.20
C GLY A 29 -0.47 -0.62 -27.09
N GLN A 30 -1.19 -1.03 -26.05
CA GLN A 30 -0.68 -1.83 -24.93
C GLN A 30 -0.34 -3.26 -25.36
N THR A 31 0.63 -3.86 -24.67
CA THR A 31 0.92 -5.30 -24.78
C THR A 31 0.26 -6.02 -23.62
N VAL A 32 -0.48 -7.10 -23.89
CA VAL A 32 -1.10 -7.94 -22.88
C VAL A 32 -0.41 -9.30 -22.89
N VAL A 33 0.06 -9.74 -21.74
CA VAL A 33 0.68 -11.06 -21.56
C VAL A 33 0.03 -11.79 -20.40
N SER A 34 -0.09 -13.12 -20.51
CA SER A 34 -0.54 -13.96 -19.41
C SER A 34 0.66 -14.50 -18.65
N ILE A 35 0.69 -14.32 -17.35
CA ILE A 35 1.75 -14.79 -16.45
C ILE A 35 1.18 -15.65 -15.31
N GLY A 36 2.02 -16.45 -14.69
CA GLY A 36 1.65 -17.29 -13.55
C GLY A 36 1.41 -18.75 -13.92
N PRO A 37 0.94 -19.56 -12.96
CA PRO A 37 0.71 -20.98 -13.15
C PRO A 37 -0.45 -21.24 -14.13
N SER A 38 -0.35 -22.33 -14.91
CA SER A 38 -1.29 -22.61 -16.01
C SER A 38 -2.75 -22.82 -15.60
N ASP A 39 -2.99 -23.12 -14.34
CA ASP A 39 -4.31 -23.30 -13.73
C ASP A 39 -4.84 -22.02 -13.07
N ARG A 40 -4.00 -20.96 -13.00
CA ARG A 40 -4.37 -19.69 -12.41
C ARG A 40 -3.54 -18.55 -13.04
N LEU A 41 -3.78 -18.31 -14.31
CA LEU A 41 -3.10 -17.24 -15.05
C LEU A 41 -3.58 -15.87 -14.60
N ALA A 42 -2.71 -14.89 -14.68
CA ALA A 42 -3.01 -13.47 -14.49
C ALA A 42 -2.69 -12.70 -15.78
N GLU A 43 -3.45 -11.67 -16.05
CA GLU A 43 -3.18 -10.76 -17.15
C GLU A 43 -2.25 -9.65 -16.68
N LEU A 44 -1.19 -9.39 -17.45
CA LEU A 44 -0.28 -8.27 -17.26
C LEU A 44 -0.34 -7.36 -18.49
N ARG A 45 -0.78 -6.11 -18.29
CA ARG A 45 -0.80 -5.05 -19.30
C ARG A 45 0.44 -4.18 -19.17
N ILE A 46 1.07 -3.91 -20.30
CA ILE A 46 2.33 -3.19 -20.41
C ILE A 46 2.12 -2.04 -21.41
N PRO A 47 2.51 -0.79 -21.10
CA PRO A 47 2.46 0.31 -22.05
C PRO A 47 3.20 -0.02 -23.35
N GLY A 48 2.62 0.36 -24.49
CA GLY A 48 3.17 0.00 -25.79
C GLY A 48 4.50 0.66 -26.15
N ASP A 49 4.85 1.72 -25.44
CA ASP A 49 6.04 2.55 -25.68
C ASP A 49 7.13 2.36 -24.62
N ILE A 50 7.12 1.24 -23.90
CA ILE A 50 8.15 0.95 -22.90
C ILE A 50 9.54 0.87 -23.57
N GLY A 51 10.50 1.64 -23.04
CA GLY A 51 11.86 1.70 -23.54
C GLY A 51 12.68 0.44 -23.18
N VAL A 52 13.74 0.20 -23.95
CA VAL A 52 14.69 -0.88 -23.63
C VAL A 52 15.38 -0.59 -22.29
N ASN A 53 15.26 -1.51 -21.35
CA ASN A 53 15.73 -1.40 -19.94
C ASN A 53 15.00 -0.34 -19.10
N GLU A 54 13.89 0.18 -19.56
CA GLU A 54 13.02 1.01 -18.73
C GLU A 54 12.30 0.13 -17.72
N THR A 55 12.21 0.59 -16.47
CA THR A 55 11.39 -0.05 -15.43
C THR A 55 10.27 0.91 -15.02
N LEU A 56 9.06 0.38 -14.92
CA LEU A 56 7.86 1.15 -14.61
C LEU A 56 7.22 0.65 -13.31
N PRO A 57 6.45 1.48 -12.62
CA PRO A 57 5.65 1.02 -11.49
C PRO A 57 4.77 -0.16 -11.86
N LEU A 58 4.53 -1.05 -10.91
CA LEU A 58 3.58 -2.15 -11.04
C LEU A 58 2.35 -1.87 -10.18
N VAL A 59 1.18 -1.86 -10.79
CA VAL A 59 -0.11 -1.85 -10.09
C VAL A 59 -0.70 -3.25 -10.15
N VAL A 60 -0.99 -3.84 -8.99
CA VAL A 60 -1.66 -5.13 -8.85
C VAL A 60 -3.08 -4.87 -8.37
N ALA A 61 -4.10 -5.19 -9.17
CA ALA A 61 -5.49 -4.93 -8.85
C ALA A 61 -6.22 -6.22 -8.45
N LEU A 62 -6.73 -6.27 -7.21
CA LEU A 62 -7.41 -7.42 -6.64
C LEU A 62 -8.92 -7.20 -6.58
N HIS A 63 -9.66 -8.13 -7.21
CA HIS A 63 -11.12 -8.10 -7.26
C HIS A 63 -11.76 -8.46 -5.90
N GLY A 64 -13.05 -8.12 -5.76
CA GLY A 64 -13.87 -8.50 -4.61
C GLY A 64 -14.32 -9.97 -4.65
N PHE A 65 -15.05 -10.39 -3.61
CA PHE A 65 -15.66 -11.72 -3.56
C PHE A 65 -16.69 -11.87 -4.68
N SER A 66 -16.67 -13.02 -5.36
CA SER A 66 -17.52 -13.35 -6.53
C SER A 66 -17.29 -12.50 -7.78
N GLU A 67 -16.30 -11.64 -7.79
CA GLU A 67 -15.90 -10.83 -8.94
C GLU A 67 -14.76 -11.53 -9.72
N TYR A 68 -14.38 -10.95 -10.84
CA TYR A 68 -13.28 -11.42 -11.69
C TYR A 68 -12.36 -10.25 -12.10
N PRO A 69 -11.14 -10.49 -12.56
CA PRO A 69 -10.17 -9.43 -12.86
C PRO A 69 -10.68 -8.35 -13.83
N GLY A 70 -11.43 -8.74 -14.85
CA GLY A 70 -12.03 -7.80 -15.80
C GLY A 70 -12.94 -6.77 -15.13
N TYR A 71 -13.70 -7.20 -14.12
CA TYR A 71 -14.55 -6.28 -13.36
C TYR A 71 -13.71 -5.25 -12.59
N VAL A 72 -12.66 -5.68 -11.88
CA VAL A 72 -11.91 -4.77 -11.01
C VAL A 72 -11.08 -3.75 -11.79
N TYR A 73 -10.55 -4.12 -12.96
CA TYR A 73 -9.83 -3.14 -13.75
C TYR A 73 -10.75 -2.12 -14.42
N ASP A 74 -11.96 -2.53 -14.81
CA ASP A 74 -12.99 -1.60 -15.29
C ASP A 74 -13.47 -0.71 -14.15
N TYR A 75 -13.70 -1.29 -12.98
CA TYR A 75 -14.15 -0.59 -11.79
C TYR A 75 -13.19 0.53 -11.35
N PHE A 76 -11.90 0.27 -11.36
CA PHE A 76 -10.87 1.28 -11.09
C PHE A 76 -10.43 2.05 -12.33
N GLN A 77 -10.98 1.73 -13.52
CA GLN A 77 -10.54 2.28 -14.81
C GLN A 77 -9.04 2.12 -15.07
N GLY A 78 -8.49 1.00 -14.61
CA GLY A 78 -7.06 0.73 -14.61
C GLY A 78 -6.45 0.65 -16.01
N VAL A 79 -7.23 0.25 -17.04
CA VAL A 79 -6.74 0.15 -18.42
C VAL A 79 -6.29 1.51 -18.96
N ASN A 80 -7.07 2.56 -18.72
CA ASN A 80 -6.71 3.92 -19.14
C ASN A 80 -5.50 4.44 -18.35
N SER A 81 -5.43 4.10 -17.05
CA SER A 81 -4.35 4.54 -16.18
C SER A 81 -2.98 3.97 -16.56
N VAL A 82 -2.91 2.85 -17.29
CA VAL A 82 -1.66 2.23 -17.78
C VAL A 82 -0.84 3.21 -18.60
N ASP A 83 -1.48 3.87 -19.56
CA ASP A 83 -0.81 4.83 -20.43
C ASP A 83 -0.70 6.21 -19.77
N ASP A 84 -1.76 6.66 -19.08
CA ASP A 84 -1.83 7.98 -18.43
C ASP A 84 -0.76 8.15 -17.34
N ASN A 85 -0.54 7.12 -16.53
CA ASN A 85 0.41 7.12 -15.42
C ASN A 85 1.70 6.33 -15.73
N ARG A 86 1.82 5.71 -16.90
CA ARG A 86 2.97 4.88 -17.31
C ARG A 86 3.34 3.82 -16.27
N HIS A 87 2.46 2.82 -16.12
CA HIS A 87 2.70 1.70 -15.20
C HIS A 87 2.31 0.36 -15.85
N LEU A 88 2.77 -0.74 -15.28
CA LEU A 88 2.25 -2.07 -15.59
C LEU A 88 1.01 -2.33 -14.75
N LEU A 89 -0.01 -2.97 -15.32
CA LEU A 89 -1.20 -3.38 -14.60
C LEU A 89 -1.32 -4.90 -14.59
N LEU A 90 -1.28 -5.49 -13.40
CA LEU A 90 -1.45 -6.92 -13.16
C LEU A 90 -2.82 -7.18 -12.54
N THR A 91 -3.61 -8.03 -13.20
CA THR A 91 -4.95 -8.40 -12.76
C THR A 91 -5.06 -9.93 -12.57
N PRO A 92 -4.72 -10.43 -11.38
CA PRO A 92 -4.76 -11.87 -11.10
C PRO A 92 -6.17 -12.35 -10.76
N TYR A 93 -6.41 -13.66 -10.98
CA TYR A 93 -7.61 -14.33 -10.52
C TYR A 93 -7.46 -14.80 -9.08
N GLY A 94 -8.49 -14.61 -8.27
CA GLY A 94 -8.69 -15.34 -7.03
C GLY A 94 -8.90 -16.85 -7.29
N THR A 95 -8.98 -17.63 -6.23
CA THR A 95 -9.33 -19.06 -6.32
C THR A 95 -10.84 -19.21 -6.41
N GLU A 96 -11.31 -20.15 -7.20
CA GLU A 96 -12.71 -20.51 -7.26
C GLU A 96 -13.09 -21.39 -6.06
N ASN A 97 -14.14 -21.03 -5.35
CA ASN A 97 -14.68 -21.84 -4.26
C ASN A 97 -15.63 -22.95 -4.79
N PRO A 98 -16.10 -23.89 -3.95
CA PRO A 98 -17.01 -24.95 -4.40
C PRO A 98 -18.35 -24.49 -4.99
N ASP A 99 -18.76 -23.24 -4.74
CA ASP A 99 -19.96 -22.63 -5.31
C ASP A 99 -19.71 -21.92 -6.66
N GLY A 100 -18.46 -21.89 -7.12
CA GLY A 100 -18.08 -21.24 -8.39
C GLY A 100 -17.80 -19.74 -8.25
N TYR A 101 -17.54 -19.24 -7.03
CA TYR A 101 -17.19 -17.84 -6.79
C TYR A 101 -15.70 -17.67 -6.60
N TYR A 102 -15.11 -16.69 -7.26
CA TYR A 102 -13.71 -16.31 -7.03
C TYR A 102 -13.58 -15.58 -5.71
N PHE A 103 -12.49 -15.89 -4.98
CA PHE A 103 -12.16 -15.26 -3.71
C PHE A 103 -10.65 -15.22 -3.48
N TRP A 104 -10.26 -14.40 -2.55
CA TRP A 104 -8.93 -14.34 -1.95
C TRP A 104 -9.03 -14.85 -0.51
N ASN A 105 -8.09 -15.69 -0.11
CA ASN A 105 -7.88 -16.03 1.29
C ASN A 105 -7.18 -14.86 1.98
N GLY A 106 -7.96 -13.82 2.32
CA GLY A 106 -7.48 -12.58 2.92
C GLY A 106 -7.17 -12.72 4.41
N THR A 107 -7.71 -11.82 5.24
CA THR A 107 -7.62 -11.97 6.70
C THR A 107 -8.61 -13.05 7.19
N PRO A 108 -8.52 -13.55 8.46
CA PRO A 108 -9.44 -14.57 8.97
C PRO A 108 -10.92 -14.27 8.79
N ALA A 109 -11.30 -12.99 8.79
CA ALA A 109 -12.68 -12.58 8.58
C ALA A 109 -13.18 -12.76 7.14
N CYS A 110 -12.31 -12.82 6.12
CA CYS A 110 -12.73 -12.88 4.70
C CYS A 110 -11.67 -13.48 3.77
N CYS A 111 -11.98 -14.35 2.84
CA CYS A 111 -13.29 -14.90 2.51
C CYS A 111 -13.16 -16.39 2.20
N ASP A 112 -12.21 -17.11 2.83
CA ASP A 112 -12.06 -18.57 2.68
C ASP A 112 -13.14 -19.30 3.50
N PHE A 113 -14.40 -19.12 3.12
CA PHE A 113 -15.55 -19.70 3.84
C PHE A 113 -15.61 -21.23 3.80
N TYR A 114 -14.81 -21.86 2.95
CA TYR A 114 -14.72 -23.31 2.81
C TYR A 114 -13.45 -23.90 3.45
N ASN A 115 -12.63 -23.07 4.11
CA ASN A 115 -11.35 -23.47 4.71
C ASN A 115 -10.44 -24.20 3.71
N GLN A 116 -10.37 -23.71 2.49
CA GLN A 116 -9.51 -24.23 1.43
C GLN A 116 -8.04 -23.97 1.71
N ASN A 117 -7.75 -22.98 2.60
CA ASN A 117 -6.41 -22.61 3.05
C ASN A 117 -5.45 -22.33 1.88
N ILE A 118 -5.94 -21.59 0.89
CA ILE A 118 -5.18 -21.24 -0.31
C ILE A 118 -4.04 -20.28 0.05
N ASP A 119 -2.86 -20.53 -0.47
CA ASP A 119 -1.70 -19.66 -0.30
C ASP A 119 -1.67 -18.58 -1.39
N ASP A 120 -2.54 -17.60 -1.24
CA ASP A 120 -2.61 -16.46 -2.16
C ASP A 120 -1.42 -15.51 -2.02
N VAL A 121 -0.77 -15.49 -0.85
CA VAL A 121 0.45 -14.69 -0.62
C VAL A 121 1.58 -15.17 -1.52
N SER A 122 1.86 -16.47 -1.54
CA SER A 122 2.88 -17.05 -2.42
C SER A 122 2.53 -16.88 -3.90
N TYR A 123 1.25 -17.04 -4.25
CA TYR A 123 0.79 -16.84 -5.63
C TYR A 123 1.03 -15.40 -6.09
N LEU A 124 0.54 -14.40 -5.35
CA LEU A 124 0.70 -12.99 -5.70
C LEU A 124 2.17 -12.56 -5.69
N SER A 125 2.94 -13.04 -4.72
CA SER A 125 4.39 -12.77 -4.66
C SER A 125 5.13 -13.32 -5.88
N SER A 126 4.75 -14.51 -6.36
CA SER A 126 5.33 -15.12 -7.57
C SER A 126 5.03 -14.31 -8.83
N LEU A 127 3.79 -13.81 -8.96
CA LEU A 127 3.38 -12.96 -10.08
C LEU A 127 4.13 -11.62 -10.09
N ILE A 128 4.24 -10.98 -8.92
CA ILE A 128 5.00 -9.73 -8.74
C ILE A 128 6.47 -9.96 -9.14
N THR A 129 7.07 -11.05 -8.65
CA THR A 129 8.45 -11.40 -8.97
C THR A 129 8.65 -11.62 -10.48
N THR A 130 7.70 -12.31 -11.14
CA THR A 130 7.73 -12.52 -12.60
C THR A 130 7.59 -11.20 -13.36
N ALA A 131 6.69 -10.31 -12.92
CA ALA A 131 6.55 -8.99 -13.54
C ALA A 131 7.84 -8.16 -13.42
N ILE A 132 8.55 -8.28 -12.30
CA ILE A 132 9.83 -7.59 -12.07
C ILE A 132 10.94 -8.21 -12.93
N SER A 133 11.12 -9.53 -12.89
CA SER A 133 12.25 -10.19 -13.56
C SER A 133 12.13 -10.20 -15.08
N ASP A 134 10.92 -10.35 -15.61
CA ASP A 134 10.70 -10.69 -17.03
C ASP A 134 10.03 -9.58 -17.83
N HIS A 135 9.35 -8.62 -17.16
CA HIS A 135 8.49 -7.65 -17.83
C HIS A 135 8.77 -6.17 -17.50
N GLY A 136 9.85 -5.88 -16.79
CA GLY A 136 10.29 -4.50 -16.54
C GLY A 136 9.51 -3.75 -15.47
N ALA A 137 8.87 -4.46 -14.53
CA ALA A 137 8.33 -3.81 -13.34
C ALA A 137 9.45 -3.35 -12.40
N ASP A 138 9.28 -2.19 -11.78
CA ASP A 138 10.22 -1.65 -10.80
C ASP A 138 9.94 -2.27 -9.42
N GLN A 139 10.89 -3.02 -8.91
CA GLN A 139 10.79 -3.68 -7.60
C GLN A 139 10.54 -2.72 -6.43
N ASN A 140 10.90 -1.44 -6.57
CA ASN A 140 10.72 -0.43 -5.52
C ASN A 140 9.40 0.34 -5.68
N ARG A 141 8.62 0.08 -6.73
CA ARG A 141 7.37 0.78 -7.03
C ARG A 141 6.23 -0.20 -7.32
N VAL A 142 6.00 -1.14 -6.40
CA VAL A 142 4.89 -2.10 -6.45
C VAL A 142 3.73 -1.60 -5.60
N MET A 143 2.63 -1.25 -6.24
CA MET A 143 1.38 -0.84 -5.59
C MET A 143 0.34 -1.94 -5.75
N LEU A 144 -0.29 -2.33 -4.65
CA LEU A 144 -1.37 -3.30 -4.65
C LEU A 144 -2.67 -2.59 -4.24
N ILE A 145 -3.69 -2.64 -5.09
CA ILE A 145 -5.00 -2.07 -4.83
C ILE A 145 -6.06 -3.17 -4.83
N GLY A 146 -6.90 -3.23 -3.80
CA GLY A 146 -7.95 -4.24 -3.71
C GLY A 146 -9.28 -3.68 -3.27
N HIS A 147 -10.37 -4.18 -3.88
CA HIS A 147 -11.73 -3.90 -3.51
C HIS A 147 -12.30 -5.01 -2.61
N SER A 148 -13.00 -4.66 -1.54
CA SER A 148 -13.75 -5.60 -0.71
C SER A 148 -12.88 -6.76 -0.23
N ASN A 149 -13.12 -8.01 -0.63
CA ASN A 149 -12.26 -9.17 -0.37
C ASN A 149 -10.81 -8.94 -0.85
N GLY A 150 -10.59 -8.30 -2.00
CA GLY A 150 -9.25 -7.89 -2.45
C GLY A 150 -8.60 -6.86 -1.50
N GLY A 151 -9.40 -6.02 -0.82
CA GLY A 151 -8.92 -5.12 0.22
C GLY A 151 -8.45 -5.87 1.47
N PHE A 152 -9.18 -6.90 1.91
CA PHE A 152 -8.71 -7.81 2.98
C PHE A 152 -7.39 -8.49 2.58
N MET A 153 -7.30 -8.95 1.33
CA MET A 153 -6.07 -9.55 0.81
C MET A 153 -4.91 -8.55 0.74
N SER A 154 -5.19 -7.27 0.46
CA SER A 154 -4.18 -6.22 0.48
C SER A 154 -3.53 -6.08 1.85
N HIS A 155 -4.33 -6.12 2.92
CA HIS A 155 -3.81 -6.10 4.29
C HIS A 155 -3.00 -7.35 4.62
N ARG A 156 -3.46 -8.54 4.19
CA ARG A 156 -2.69 -9.76 4.35
C ARG A 156 -1.34 -9.68 3.65
N MET A 157 -1.31 -9.21 2.42
CA MET A 157 -0.07 -9.02 1.68
C MET A 157 0.86 -8.01 2.37
N ALA A 158 0.32 -6.94 2.97
CA ALA A 158 1.13 -6.00 3.74
C ALA A 158 1.77 -6.62 4.98
N CYS A 159 1.11 -7.61 5.62
CA CYS A 159 1.67 -8.37 6.72
C CYS A 159 2.70 -9.40 6.24
N ASP A 160 2.27 -10.32 5.39
CA ASP A 160 3.00 -11.54 5.08
C ASP A 160 4.08 -11.33 4.00
N ALA A 161 3.94 -10.28 3.17
CA ALA A 161 4.83 -9.95 2.05
C ALA A 161 5.09 -8.44 1.90
N GLY A 162 5.01 -7.67 3.00
CA GLY A 162 5.16 -6.21 2.98
C GLY A 162 6.49 -5.71 2.43
N ASN A 163 7.53 -6.53 2.52
CA ASN A 163 8.88 -6.23 2.03
C ASN A 163 9.02 -6.17 0.50
N ILE A 164 8.05 -6.71 -0.26
CA ILE A 164 8.03 -6.62 -1.73
C ILE A 164 7.06 -5.54 -2.23
N LEU A 165 6.38 -4.86 -1.33
CA LEU A 165 5.37 -3.85 -1.65
C LEU A 165 5.88 -2.46 -1.29
N HIS A 166 5.64 -1.51 -2.18
CA HIS A 166 5.83 -0.09 -1.88
C HIS A 166 4.57 0.49 -1.21
N THR A 167 3.39 0.14 -1.72
CA THR A 167 2.12 0.70 -1.23
C THR A 167 1.01 -0.33 -1.33
N ILE A 168 0.11 -0.36 -0.35
CA ILE A 168 -1.18 -0.99 -0.47
C ILE A 168 -2.31 0.04 -0.42
N ILE A 169 -3.33 -0.20 -1.23
CA ILE A 169 -4.59 0.54 -1.22
C ILE A 169 -5.70 -0.45 -0.88
N ASN A 170 -6.20 -0.36 0.33
CA ASN A 170 -7.40 -1.10 0.71
C ASN A 170 -8.61 -0.24 0.41
N PHE A 171 -9.50 -0.69 -0.47
CA PHE A 171 -10.79 -0.05 -0.69
C PHE A 171 -11.94 -0.96 -0.23
N ALA A 172 -12.76 -0.46 0.70
CA ALA A 172 -13.95 -1.12 1.24
C ALA A 172 -13.72 -2.55 1.78
N GLY A 173 -12.47 -2.88 2.13
CA GLY A 173 -12.08 -4.06 2.89
C GLY A 173 -11.71 -3.68 4.32
N ALA A 174 -11.21 -4.64 5.09
CA ALA A 174 -10.76 -4.39 6.47
C ALA A 174 -9.51 -5.21 6.83
N THR A 175 -8.77 -4.74 7.81
CA THR A 175 -7.64 -5.47 8.38
C THR A 175 -8.10 -6.47 9.43
N TYR A 176 -7.16 -7.13 10.08
CA TYR A 176 -7.39 -8.15 11.11
C TYR A 176 -8.22 -7.61 12.28
N GLY A 177 -9.10 -8.44 12.81
CA GLY A 177 -9.81 -8.15 14.07
C GLY A 177 -8.92 -8.33 15.30
N ASP A 178 -8.02 -9.32 15.25
CA ASP A 178 -6.89 -9.47 16.17
C ASP A 178 -5.60 -9.13 15.42
N PHE A 179 -4.99 -8.02 15.78
CA PHE A 179 -3.78 -7.56 15.15
C PHE A 179 -2.55 -8.39 15.46
N SER A 180 -2.62 -9.32 16.42
CA SER A 180 -1.54 -10.29 16.67
C SER A 180 -1.39 -11.33 15.57
N ASP A 181 -2.39 -11.47 14.70
CA ASP A 181 -2.38 -12.39 13.57
C ASP A 181 -1.57 -11.86 12.36
N CYS A 182 -1.05 -10.64 12.44
CA CYS A 182 -0.24 -10.02 11.40
C CYS A 182 1.25 -10.14 11.69
N ASP A 183 1.94 -10.99 10.95
CA ASP A 183 3.41 -11.11 10.96
C ASP A 183 4.04 -10.12 9.98
N LEU A 184 4.54 -8.99 10.50
CA LEU A 184 5.12 -7.96 9.64
C LEU A 184 6.44 -8.38 9.03
N THR A 185 6.47 -8.43 7.70
CA THR A 185 7.69 -8.66 6.89
C THR A 185 8.30 -7.38 6.33
N GLY A 186 7.59 -6.26 6.41
CA GLY A 186 8.01 -4.96 5.90
C GLY A 186 7.05 -3.85 6.30
N TYR A 187 7.33 -2.65 5.85
CA TYR A 187 6.52 -1.46 6.14
C TYR A 187 6.12 -0.74 4.85
N PRO A 188 5.17 -1.29 4.07
CA PRO A 188 4.66 -0.59 2.90
C PRO A 188 3.90 0.68 3.32
N ASN A 189 3.74 1.61 2.41
CA ASN A 189 2.78 2.69 2.60
C ASN A 189 1.36 2.13 2.62
N ILE A 190 0.49 2.68 3.47
CA ILE A 190 -0.87 2.21 3.67
C ILE A 190 -1.87 3.30 3.32
N VAL A 191 -2.80 2.99 2.42
CA VAL A 191 -3.96 3.84 2.14
C VAL A 191 -5.22 3.03 2.43
N ASN A 192 -5.91 3.37 3.51
CA ASN A 192 -7.23 2.82 3.81
C ASN A 192 -8.30 3.74 3.23
N VAL A 193 -9.07 3.24 2.28
CA VAL A 193 -10.17 3.97 1.63
C VAL A 193 -11.48 3.30 1.98
N HIS A 194 -12.41 4.02 2.64
CA HIS A 194 -13.65 3.38 3.08
C HIS A 194 -14.83 4.36 3.16
N GLY A 195 -15.97 3.90 2.69
CA GLY A 195 -17.24 4.63 2.74
C GLY A 195 -17.92 4.52 4.10
N THR A 196 -18.34 5.66 4.67
CA THR A 196 -18.98 5.68 6.00
C THR A 196 -20.41 5.10 6.02
N SER A 197 -21.00 4.85 4.86
CA SER A 197 -22.32 4.22 4.69
C SER A 197 -22.21 2.84 4.05
N ASP A 198 -21.04 2.19 4.15
CA ASP A 198 -20.84 0.83 3.67
C ASP A 198 -21.70 -0.13 4.49
N GLY A 199 -22.65 -0.79 3.80
CA GLY A 199 -23.59 -1.76 4.41
C GLY A 199 -23.15 -3.21 4.25
N THR A 200 -22.02 -3.48 3.58
CA THR A 200 -21.47 -4.81 3.35
C THR A 200 -20.31 -5.08 4.31
N ILE A 201 -19.32 -4.21 4.31
CA ILE A 201 -18.22 -4.20 5.27
C ILE A 201 -18.33 -2.91 6.08
N ASP A 202 -18.84 -3.02 7.30
CA ASP A 202 -19.15 -1.85 8.13
C ASP A 202 -17.89 -1.04 8.41
N TYR A 203 -17.97 0.25 8.10
CA TYR A 203 -16.90 1.23 8.36
C TYR A 203 -16.42 1.20 9.83
N ASN A 204 -17.33 0.90 10.78
CA ASN A 204 -17.04 0.85 12.21
C ASN A 204 -16.58 -0.54 12.69
N GLY A 205 -16.25 -1.45 11.77
CA GLY A 205 -15.86 -2.81 12.09
C GLY A 205 -17.04 -3.75 12.34
N GLY A 206 -16.78 -5.05 12.32
CA GLY A 206 -17.86 -6.03 12.46
C GLY A 206 -17.37 -7.46 12.49
N GLN A 207 -18.24 -8.35 12.06
CA GLN A 207 -17.98 -9.77 11.97
C GLN A 207 -18.49 -10.36 10.66
N ILE A 208 -17.72 -11.27 10.08
CA ILE A 208 -18.14 -12.11 8.96
C ILE A 208 -17.99 -13.57 9.42
N TRP A 209 -19.09 -14.31 9.47
CA TRP A 209 -19.13 -15.72 9.87
C TRP A 209 -18.51 -16.02 11.24
N GLY A 210 -18.53 -15.06 12.15
CA GLY A 210 -18.03 -15.20 13.52
C GLY A 210 -16.61 -14.69 13.72
N GLU A 211 -15.87 -14.44 12.66
CA GLU A 211 -14.55 -13.81 12.70
C GLU A 211 -14.68 -12.28 12.66
N THR A 212 -13.94 -11.59 13.49
CA THR A 212 -13.98 -10.13 13.60
C THR A 212 -13.05 -9.45 12.61
N TYR A 213 -13.42 -8.24 12.19
CA TYR A 213 -12.53 -7.33 11.48
C TYR A 213 -12.57 -5.94 12.13
N ALA A 214 -11.44 -5.24 12.03
CA ALA A 214 -11.30 -3.91 12.61
C ALA A 214 -12.16 -2.87 11.89
N SER A 215 -12.53 -1.79 12.60
CA SER A 215 -13.04 -0.59 11.94
C SER A 215 -11.98 0.00 11.00
N SER A 216 -12.41 0.71 9.97
CA SER A 216 -11.47 1.36 9.04
C SER A 216 -10.56 2.39 9.74
N PRO A 217 -11.06 3.24 10.68
CA PRO A 217 -10.19 4.09 11.50
C PRO A 217 -9.20 3.30 12.38
N ASP A 218 -9.67 2.25 13.08
CA ASP A 218 -8.78 1.46 13.95
C ASP A 218 -7.71 0.73 13.13
N GLY A 219 -8.04 0.28 11.93
CA GLY A 219 -7.08 -0.29 11.00
C GLY A 219 -5.98 0.69 10.61
N ALA A 220 -6.33 1.97 10.37
CA ALA A 220 -5.35 3.00 10.09
C ALA A 220 -4.44 3.29 11.30
N VAL A 221 -5.04 3.40 12.50
CA VAL A 221 -4.30 3.57 13.77
C VAL A 221 -3.36 2.39 14.01
N TYR A 222 -3.81 1.16 13.77
CA TYR A 222 -2.96 -0.03 13.90
C TYR A 222 -1.70 0.06 13.03
N TRP A 223 -1.87 0.40 11.75
CA TRP A 223 -0.74 0.54 10.83
C TRP A 223 0.18 1.70 11.21
N ALA A 224 -0.40 2.80 11.70
CA ALA A 224 0.37 3.95 12.20
C ALA A 224 1.21 3.57 13.43
N ASP A 225 0.63 2.87 14.40
CA ASP A 225 1.35 2.40 15.60
C ASP A 225 2.50 1.47 15.23
N ARG A 226 2.27 0.50 14.34
CA ARG A 226 3.30 -0.43 13.84
C ARG A 226 4.41 0.26 13.07
N SER A 227 4.09 1.34 12.37
CA SER A 227 5.03 2.16 11.61
C SER A 227 5.75 3.20 12.47
N GLY A 228 5.35 3.34 13.74
CA GLY A 228 5.91 4.33 14.65
C GLY A 228 5.53 5.76 14.25
N CYS A 229 4.35 5.95 13.66
CA CYS A 229 3.81 7.27 13.32
C CYS A 229 3.16 7.93 14.54
N ASP A 230 2.79 9.20 14.40
CA ASP A 230 1.95 9.89 15.35
C ASP A 230 0.62 9.14 15.55
N SER A 231 0.18 9.04 16.80
CA SER A 231 -1.05 8.33 17.17
C SER A 231 -2.32 9.03 16.66
N THR A 232 -2.24 10.32 16.34
CA THR A 232 -3.34 11.13 15.82
C THR A 232 -3.11 11.48 14.36
N SER A 233 -4.13 11.30 13.53
CA SER A 233 -4.05 11.71 12.14
C SER A 233 -4.29 13.21 11.96
N THR A 234 -3.63 13.78 10.96
CA THR A 234 -3.82 15.16 10.50
C THR A 234 -4.64 15.16 9.22
N GLN A 235 -5.59 16.07 9.09
CA GLN A 235 -6.34 16.24 7.85
C GLN A 235 -5.47 17.00 6.84
N MET A 236 -5.11 16.31 5.75
CA MET A 236 -4.27 16.85 4.66
C MET A 236 -5.09 17.59 3.62
N GLY A 237 -6.35 17.19 3.40
CA GLY A 237 -7.20 17.79 2.38
C GLY A 237 -8.50 17.03 2.15
N THR A 238 -9.21 17.42 1.09
CA THR A 238 -10.39 16.73 0.60
C THR A 238 -10.29 16.50 -0.90
N MET A 239 -10.95 15.46 -1.38
CA MET A 239 -11.01 15.09 -2.81
C MET A 239 -12.44 14.73 -3.20
N ASP A 240 -12.77 14.89 -4.46
CA ASP A 240 -13.97 14.37 -5.11
C ASP A 240 -13.57 13.10 -5.88
N LEU A 241 -13.76 11.93 -5.28
CA LEU A 241 -13.47 10.64 -5.90
C LEU A 241 -14.72 9.99 -6.49
N VAL A 242 -15.90 10.32 -5.96
CA VAL A 242 -17.17 9.66 -6.28
C VAL A 242 -18.15 10.65 -6.90
N GLY A 243 -18.64 10.33 -8.10
CA GLY A 243 -19.69 11.10 -8.75
C GLY A 243 -19.23 12.29 -9.57
N GLY A 244 -18.07 12.88 -9.30
CA GLY A 244 -17.53 14.02 -10.07
C GLY A 244 -18.39 15.27 -10.01
N ASP A 245 -19.12 15.45 -8.92
CA ASP A 245 -20.07 16.55 -8.71
C ASP A 245 -19.47 17.74 -7.94
N GLY A 246 -18.19 17.64 -7.57
CA GLY A 246 -17.44 18.67 -6.84
C GLY A 246 -17.69 18.70 -5.33
N ASN A 247 -18.37 17.67 -4.78
CA ASN A 247 -18.75 17.67 -3.36
C ASN A 247 -17.59 17.37 -2.40
N ASN A 248 -16.42 16.92 -2.89
CA ASN A 248 -15.25 16.60 -2.08
C ASN A 248 -15.60 15.69 -0.88
N GLU A 249 -16.33 14.61 -1.14
CA GLU A 249 -16.81 13.69 -0.09
C GLU A 249 -15.68 12.94 0.61
N THR A 250 -14.50 12.89 0.01
CA THR A 250 -13.32 12.18 0.54
C THR A 250 -12.46 13.10 1.37
N THR A 251 -12.26 12.75 2.64
CA THR A 251 -11.34 13.43 3.56
C THR A 251 -10.06 12.60 3.71
N GLN A 252 -8.91 13.19 3.46
CA GLN A 252 -7.60 12.57 3.68
C GLN A 252 -7.13 12.82 5.12
N LEU A 253 -6.91 11.75 5.88
CA LEU A 253 -6.42 11.75 7.26
C LEU A 253 -5.10 11.00 7.29
N GLN A 254 -3.98 11.69 7.46
CA GLN A 254 -2.64 11.09 7.44
C GLN A 254 -2.01 11.09 8.83
N HIS A 255 -1.40 9.97 9.20
CA HIS A 255 -0.50 9.88 10.35
C HIS A 255 0.89 10.34 9.93
N LEU A 256 1.48 11.25 10.70
CA LEU A 256 2.77 11.86 10.38
C LEU A 256 3.91 11.19 11.17
N ASP A 257 5.13 11.59 10.88
CA ASP A 257 6.35 11.22 11.62
C ASP A 257 6.57 9.71 11.81
N CYS A 258 6.30 8.94 10.76
CA CYS A 258 6.46 7.49 10.79
C CYS A 258 7.94 7.08 10.88
N ALA A 259 8.34 6.46 11.99
CA ALA A 259 9.73 6.08 12.27
C ALA A 259 10.31 5.09 11.24
N GLN A 260 9.46 4.36 10.51
CA GLN A 260 9.88 3.40 9.48
C GLN A 260 10.04 4.05 8.09
N GLY A 261 9.73 5.35 7.95
CA GLY A 261 9.85 6.09 6.70
C GLY A 261 8.73 5.79 5.68
N ASN A 262 7.76 4.95 6.04
CA ASN A 262 6.55 4.74 5.26
C ASN A 262 5.47 5.76 5.64
N ARG A 263 4.36 5.77 4.91
CA ARG A 263 3.23 6.68 5.14
C ARG A 263 1.96 5.88 5.40
N VAL A 264 1.14 6.37 6.33
CA VAL A 264 -0.17 5.78 6.65
C VAL A 264 -1.24 6.83 6.53
N THR A 265 -2.22 6.61 5.67
CA THR A 265 -3.35 7.52 5.47
C THR A 265 -4.68 6.78 5.43
N HIS A 266 -5.71 7.45 5.90
CA HIS A 266 -7.09 7.00 5.83
C HIS A 266 -7.90 8.00 4.98
N TRP A 267 -8.45 7.54 3.87
CA TRP A 267 -9.34 8.31 3.01
C TRP A 267 -10.78 7.95 3.36
N LYS A 268 -11.41 8.83 4.12
CA LYS A 268 -12.77 8.65 4.61
C LYS A 268 -13.75 9.21 3.58
N LEU A 269 -14.59 8.34 2.98
CA LEU A 269 -15.62 8.71 2.03
C LEU A 269 -16.96 8.92 2.75
N SER A 270 -17.35 10.16 2.94
CA SER A 270 -18.53 10.53 3.72
C SER A 270 -19.83 10.21 2.95
N GLY A 271 -20.70 9.38 3.55
CA GLY A 271 -21.98 9.01 2.95
C GLY A 271 -21.92 7.99 1.83
N VAL A 272 -20.71 7.48 1.50
CA VAL A 272 -20.47 6.53 0.40
C VAL A 272 -20.68 5.09 0.88
N GLY A 273 -21.26 4.23 0.03
CA GLY A 273 -21.48 2.80 0.28
C GLY A 273 -20.30 1.92 -0.16
N HIS A 274 -20.55 0.59 -0.27
CA HIS A 274 -19.55 -0.43 -0.56
C HIS A 274 -18.95 -0.36 -1.97
N GLY A 275 -19.77 -0.07 -2.97
CA GLY A 275 -19.38 -0.06 -4.39
C GLY A 275 -19.82 1.23 -5.08
N PRO A 276 -19.19 2.39 -4.78
CA PRO A 276 -19.50 3.62 -5.48
C PRO A 276 -18.98 3.59 -6.93
N THR A 277 -19.50 4.46 -7.78
CA THR A 277 -18.91 4.72 -9.09
C THR A 277 -17.86 5.81 -8.96
N PHE A 278 -16.62 5.46 -9.21
CA PHE A 278 -15.53 6.43 -9.29
C PHE A 278 -15.57 7.19 -10.61
N THR A 279 -15.20 8.47 -10.57
CA THR A 279 -15.21 9.30 -11.76
C THR A 279 -13.87 9.15 -12.49
N ASP A 280 -13.92 8.73 -13.77
CA ASP A 280 -12.76 8.72 -14.68
C ASP A 280 -11.44 8.22 -14.07
N GLY A 281 -11.48 7.12 -13.32
CA GLY A 281 -10.30 6.56 -12.65
C GLY A 281 -9.80 7.39 -11.47
N SER A 282 -10.63 8.24 -10.90
CA SER A 282 -10.25 9.15 -9.81
C SER A 282 -9.53 8.45 -8.65
N LEU A 283 -9.99 7.28 -8.21
CA LEU A 283 -9.33 6.55 -7.11
C LEU A 283 -7.95 6.03 -7.50
N ILE A 284 -7.80 5.34 -8.64
CA ILE A 284 -6.49 4.79 -9.02
C ILE A 284 -5.49 5.90 -9.33
N ASN A 285 -5.92 7.00 -9.96
CA ASN A 285 -5.07 8.15 -10.24
C ASN A 285 -4.65 8.87 -8.96
N ALA A 286 -5.58 9.08 -8.01
CA ALA A 286 -5.25 9.67 -6.71
C ALA A 286 -4.30 8.78 -5.92
N ALA A 287 -4.54 7.47 -5.91
CA ALA A 287 -3.69 6.50 -5.24
C ALA A 287 -2.29 6.43 -5.86
N PHE A 288 -2.19 6.40 -7.18
CA PHE A 288 -0.94 6.39 -7.91
C PHE A 288 -0.14 7.67 -7.65
N ASN A 289 -0.80 8.83 -7.73
CA ASN A 289 -0.18 10.12 -7.43
C ASN A 289 0.29 10.17 -5.97
N TRP A 290 -0.53 9.70 -5.04
CA TRP A 290 -0.14 9.66 -3.63
C TRP A 290 1.02 8.70 -3.38
N ALA A 291 1.07 7.56 -4.07
CA ALA A 291 2.13 6.57 -3.92
C ALA A 291 3.47 7.03 -4.52
N PHE A 292 3.45 7.56 -5.76
CA PHE A 292 4.66 7.70 -6.58
C PHE A 292 4.97 9.12 -7.06
N ASN A 293 3.95 9.98 -7.15
CA ASN A 293 4.09 11.34 -7.69
C ASN A 293 3.92 12.41 -6.62
N GLN A 294 3.96 12.03 -5.33
CA GLN A 294 4.03 13.05 -4.32
C GLN A 294 5.27 13.91 -4.60
N PRO A 295 5.14 15.23 -4.57
CA PRO A 295 6.31 16.02 -4.32
C PRO A 295 6.97 15.37 -3.11
N VAL A 296 8.22 15.00 -3.25
CA VAL A 296 9.01 14.54 -2.10
C VAL A 296 8.74 15.55 -1.01
N ASP A 297 8.18 15.11 0.12
CA ASP A 297 8.04 15.99 1.27
C ASP A 297 9.45 16.42 1.64
N ILE A 298 9.85 17.55 1.09
CA ILE A 298 11.13 18.15 1.37
C ILE A 298 10.91 18.89 2.67
N GLU A 299 11.25 18.26 3.76
CA GLU A 299 11.22 18.89 5.06
C GLU A 299 12.26 20.00 5.09
N GLY A 300 11.87 21.10 5.66
CA GLY A 300 12.71 22.28 5.78
C GLY A 300 11.88 23.50 6.09
N CYS A 301 12.54 24.61 6.38
CA CYS A 301 11.85 25.85 6.65
C CYS A 301 11.12 26.39 5.41
N THR A 302 9.79 26.51 5.51
CA THR A 302 8.93 27.01 4.42
C THR A 302 8.60 28.50 4.53
N ASP A 303 9.04 29.19 5.59
CA ASP A 303 8.80 30.64 5.75
C ASP A 303 9.87 31.43 5.00
N VAL A 304 9.44 32.18 3.98
CA VAL A 304 10.30 33.07 3.18
C VAL A 304 11.01 34.17 3.99
N ASN A 305 10.55 34.42 5.21
CA ASN A 305 11.16 35.41 6.11
C ASN A 305 12.22 34.78 7.03
N ALA A 306 12.35 33.47 7.05
CA ALA A 306 13.38 32.76 7.81
C ALA A 306 14.75 32.86 7.12
N THR A 307 15.82 32.87 7.92
CA THR A 307 17.21 32.92 7.40
C THR A 307 17.63 31.62 6.72
N ASN A 308 16.96 30.53 7.08
CA ASN A 308 17.16 29.18 6.55
C ASN A 308 15.99 28.73 5.64
N TYR A 309 15.26 29.69 5.03
CA TYR A 309 14.23 29.38 4.05
C TYR A 309 14.75 28.46 2.95
N ASN A 310 14.02 27.38 2.73
CA ASN A 310 14.26 26.43 1.66
C ASN A 310 13.18 26.56 0.59
N GLU A 311 13.53 27.10 -0.57
CA GLU A 311 12.58 27.23 -1.68
C GLU A 311 12.00 25.90 -2.18
N ASN A 312 12.68 24.78 -1.89
CA ASN A 312 12.24 23.44 -2.26
C ASN A 312 11.49 22.74 -1.13
N ALA A 313 11.46 23.29 0.09
CA ALA A 313 10.70 22.69 1.16
C ALA A 313 9.20 22.77 0.87
N THR A 314 8.53 21.61 1.01
CA THR A 314 7.08 21.49 0.84
C THR A 314 6.37 21.33 2.19
N VAL A 315 7.13 20.93 3.22
CA VAL A 315 6.64 20.75 4.61
C VAL A 315 7.55 21.52 5.55
N ASP A 316 6.96 22.30 6.43
CA ASP A 316 7.69 22.95 7.52
C ASP A 316 8.05 21.92 8.59
N ASP A 317 9.35 21.71 8.80
CA ASP A 317 9.89 20.80 9.81
C ASP A 317 10.12 21.48 11.18
N GLY A 318 9.66 22.73 11.32
CA GLY A 318 9.87 23.53 12.50
C GLY A 318 11.31 24.04 12.67
N SER A 319 12.16 23.85 11.65
CA SER A 319 13.56 24.30 11.68
C SER A 319 13.75 25.78 11.34
N CYS A 320 12.66 26.52 11.07
CA CYS A 320 12.75 27.92 10.70
C CYS A 320 13.50 28.76 11.71
N GLU A 321 14.63 29.27 11.30
CA GLU A 321 15.41 30.22 12.08
C GLU A 321 15.09 31.65 11.62
N TYR A 322 14.61 32.42 12.51
CA TYR A 322 14.29 33.82 12.21
C TYR A 322 15.40 34.72 12.67
N PRO A 323 15.63 35.82 11.93
CA PRO A 323 16.46 36.88 12.46
C PRO A 323 15.89 37.30 13.80
N PRO A 324 16.70 37.61 14.78
CA PRO A 324 16.22 38.07 16.06
C PRO A 324 15.22 39.21 15.84
N PRO A 325 14.14 39.30 16.67
CA PRO A 325 13.14 40.32 16.50
C PRO A 325 13.78 41.73 16.45
N PRO A 326 13.26 42.60 15.59
CA PRO A 326 13.80 43.92 15.46
C PRO A 326 13.88 44.61 16.82
N VAL A 327 15.08 45.01 17.18
CA VAL A 327 15.32 45.75 18.42
C VAL A 327 15.19 47.24 18.09
N PRO A 328 14.16 47.90 18.59
CA PRO A 328 14.00 49.35 18.35
C PRO A 328 15.08 50.14 19.05
N GLY A 329 15.59 51.14 18.36
CA GLY A 329 16.61 52.06 18.91
C GLY A 329 17.07 53.06 17.84
N CYS A 330 17.87 54.03 18.26
CA CYS A 330 18.43 54.97 17.33
C CYS A 330 19.42 54.31 16.37
N MET A 331 19.11 54.30 15.07
CA MET A 331 19.95 53.74 14.01
C MET A 331 20.67 54.81 13.20
N ASP A 332 20.51 56.08 13.55
CA ASP A 332 21.23 57.16 12.90
C ASP A 332 22.65 57.28 13.46
N PRO A 333 23.61 57.16 12.61
CA PRO A 333 25.02 57.12 13.00
C PRO A 333 25.56 58.48 13.49
N GLU A 334 24.84 59.55 13.27
CA GLU A 334 25.20 60.84 13.76
C GLU A 334 24.71 61.08 15.21
N ALA A 335 23.91 60.15 15.76
CA ALA A 335 23.32 60.26 17.11
C ALA A 335 24.25 59.74 18.22
N THR A 336 24.23 60.36 19.40
CA THR A 336 25.04 59.99 20.58
C THR A 336 24.50 58.78 21.33
N ASN A 337 23.22 58.48 21.11
CA ASN A 337 22.51 57.38 21.75
C ASN A 337 22.27 56.19 20.76
N TYR A 338 23.18 56.03 19.81
CA TYR A 338 23.13 54.86 18.92
C TYR A 338 23.00 53.57 19.72
N ALA A 339 21.99 52.81 19.42
CA ALA A 339 21.74 51.51 20.05
C ALA A 339 22.39 50.40 19.24
N GLU A 340 23.47 49.83 19.74
CA GLU A 340 24.26 48.81 19.12
C GLU A 340 23.45 47.59 18.59
N ASN A 341 22.35 47.27 19.31
CA ASN A 341 21.48 46.16 18.98
C ASN A 341 20.19 46.58 18.25
N ALA A 342 20.01 47.88 17.95
CA ALA A 342 18.83 48.33 17.23
C ALA A 342 18.93 47.89 15.75
N THR A 343 17.85 47.24 15.28
CA THR A 343 17.69 46.79 13.90
C THR A 343 16.58 47.59 13.20
N VAL A 344 15.83 48.41 13.95
CA VAL A 344 14.79 49.31 13.44
C VAL A 344 14.95 50.66 14.14
N ASP A 345 14.99 51.71 13.37
CA ASP A 345 14.99 53.07 13.89
C ASP A 345 13.63 53.38 14.55
N ASP A 346 13.65 53.71 15.85
CA ASP A 346 12.48 54.08 16.64
C ASP A 346 12.29 55.59 16.78
N GLY A 347 13.09 56.38 16.07
CA GLY A 347 13.06 57.86 16.12
C GLY A 347 13.64 58.49 17.40
N SER A 348 14.35 57.69 18.22
CA SER A 348 14.90 58.15 19.52
C SER A 348 16.30 58.77 19.40
N CYS A 349 16.79 59.04 18.19
CA CYS A 349 18.18 59.50 17.96
C CYS A 349 18.52 60.82 18.63
N GLU A 350 19.57 60.79 19.43
CA GLU A 350 20.30 61.95 19.92
C GLU A 350 21.65 62.05 19.21
N TYR A 351 21.98 63.18 18.57
CA TYR A 351 23.05 63.27 17.59
C TYR A 351 24.44 63.55 18.16
N PRO A 352 25.46 62.88 17.68
CA PRO A 352 26.85 62.90 18.10
C PRO A 352 27.85 62.92 16.96
N PRO A 353 29.15 62.54 17.22
CA PRO A 353 30.24 62.68 16.29
C PRO A 353 30.10 61.85 14.99
N PRO A 354 30.94 62.11 13.97
CA PRO A 354 30.74 61.69 12.59
C PRO A 354 30.51 60.20 12.39
N PRO A 355 29.67 59.84 11.43
CA PRO A 355 29.27 58.45 11.19
C PRO A 355 30.43 57.51 10.79
N VAL A 356 30.42 56.34 11.38
CA VAL A 356 31.36 55.25 11.02
C VAL A 356 30.59 54.25 10.16
N PRO A 357 30.87 54.12 8.86
CA PRO A 357 30.19 53.15 8.01
C PRO A 357 30.64 51.72 8.27
N GLY A 358 29.73 50.75 8.12
CA GLY A 358 30.00 49.30 8.24
C GLY A 358 28.72 48.49 8.22
N CYS A 359 28.83 47.16 8.19
CA CYS A 359 27.67 46.27 8.28
C CYS A 359 27.03 46.39 9.66
N MET A 360 25.75 46.76 9.69
CA MET A 360 25.00 46.97 10.93
C MET A 360 23.99 45.86 11.22
N ASP A 361 23.89 44.86 10.37
CA ASP A 361 23.04 43.70 10.67
C ASP A 361 23.77 42.71 11.53
N SER A 362 23.30 42.51 12.74
CA SER A 362 23.87 41.57 13.71
C SER A 362 23.74 40.10 13.27
N GLY A 363 22.94 39.80 12.23
CA GLY A 363 22.89 38.51 11.58
C GLY A 363 23.99 38.27 10.55
N ALA A 364 24.72 39.30 10.15
CA ALA A 364 25.82 39.19 9.22
C ALA A 364 27.12 38.70 9.89
N THR A 365 27.92 37.97 9.13
CA THR A 365 29.22 37.43 9.59
C THR A 365 30.26 38.49 9.78
N ASN A 366 30.08 39.66 9.11
CA ASN A 366 30.98 40.80 9.15
C ASN A 366 30.36 42.00 9.92
N TYR A 367 29.44 41.71 10.85
CA TYR A 367 28.86 42.74 11.72
C TYR A 367 29.91 43.63 12.35
N ALA A 368 29.77 44.91 12.18
CA ALA A 368 30.72 45.90 12.70
C ALA A 368 30.08 46.67 13.88
N GLU A 369 30.44 46.31 15.10
CA GLU A 369 29.93 46.82 16.35
C GLU A 369 30.05 48.36 16.49
N ASN A 370 31.00 48.97 15.82
CA ASN A 370 31.25 50.40 15.86
C ASN A 370 30.70 51.19 14.67
N ALA A 371 30.05 50.52 13.72
CA ALA A 371 29.42 51.19 12.59
C ALA A 371 28.21 52.01 13.10
N THR A 372 28.11 53.25 12.63
CA THR A 372 27.01 54.17 12.94
C THR A 372 26.18 54.47 11.67
N VAL A 373 26.63 53.96 10.50
CA VAL A 373 25.89 53.96 9.22
C VAL A 373 26.12 52.64 8.55
N ASP A 374 25.01 52.01 8.16
CA ASP A 374 25.09 50.82 7.31
C ASP A 374 25.60 51.22 5.91
N ASP A 375 26.70 50.63 5.49
CA ASP A 375 27.32 50.85 4.18
C ASP A 375 26.94 49.78 3.12
N GLY A 376 26.00 48.87 3.46
CA GLY A 376 25.56 47.80 2.61
C GLY A 376 26.57 46.68 2.42
N SER A 377 27.64 46.61 3.25
CA SER A 377 28.73 45.59 3.16
C SER A 377 28.37 44.27 3.88
N CYS A 378 27.11 44.11 4.33
CA CYS A 378 26.72 42.89 5.07
C CYS A 378 26.91 41.62 4.27
N GLU A 379 27.70 40.68 4.82
CA GLU A 379 27.85 39.33 4.32
C GLU A 379 27.09 38.36 5.21
N TYR A 380 26.21 37.58 4.60
CA TYR A 380 25.37 36.60 5.31
C TYR A 380 25.90 35.18 5.12
N PRO A 381 25.73 34.31 6.12
CA PRO A 381 26.10 32.92 5.95
C PRO A 381 25.27 32.29 4.81
N PRO A 382 25.88 31.37 4.05
CA PRO A 382 25.21 30.69 2.99
C PRO A 382 23.94 29.98 3.47
N PRO A 383 22.91 29.90 2.65
CA PRO A 383 21.67 29.20 3.01
C PRO A 383 21.95 27.74 3.32
N PRO A 384 21.18 27.16 4.23
CA PRO A 384 21.35 25.75 4.58
C PRO A 384 21.20 24.85 3.37
N VAL A 385 22.04 23.85 3.32
CA VAL A 385 22.00 22.79 2.31
C VAL A 385 21.02 21.72 2.79
N LEU A 386 20.07 21.45 1.94
CA LEU A 386 19.03 20.47 2.20
C LEU A 386 19.36 19.14 1.57
N GLY A 387 19.04 18.11 2.26
CA GLY A 387 19.29 16.76 1.81
C GLY A 387 19.02 15.74 2.90
N CYS A 388 19.12 14.51 2.53
CA CYS A 388 19.00 13.42 3.49
C CYS A 388 20.18 13.37 4.45
N MET A 389 19.94 13.57 5.74
CA MET A 389 20.96 13.51 6.79
C MET A 389 21.09 12.13 7.45
N ASN A 390 20.36 11.15 7.00
CA ASN A 390 20.46 9.80 7.55
C ASN A 390 21.54 9.00 6.84
N THR A 391 22.61 8.65 7.55
CA THR A 391 23.74 7.90 7.03
C THR A 391 23.41 6.48 6.57
N THR A 392 22.21 5.98 6.88
CA THR A 392 21.73 4.69 6.40
C THR A 392 20.97 4.77 5.08
N ALA A 393 20.67 5.97 4.61
CA ALA A 393 20.04 6.19 3.32
C ALA A 393 21.05 6.09 2.17
N THR A 394 20.57 5.63 1.00
CA THR A 394 21.41 5.50 -0.20
C THR A 394 21.76 6.85 -0.82
N ASN A 395 21.00 7.85 -0.49
CA ASN A 395 21.18 9.24 -0.94
C ASN A 395 21.59 10.17 0.22
N TYR A 396 22.27 9.62 1.22
CA TYR A 396 22.88 10.46 2.28
C TYR A 396 23.74 11.56 1.65
N ASP A 397 23.47 12.77 2.02
CA ASP A 397 24.29 13.92 1.62
C ASP A 397 25.05 14.44 2.83
N GLU A 398 26.36 14.26 2.81
CA GLU A 398 27.26 14.73 3.87
C GLU A 398 27.29 16.26 4.01
N ASN A 399 26.85 16.97 2.98
CA ASN A 399 26.80 18.43 2.95
C ASN A 399 25.45 18.99 3.40
N ALA A 400 24.42 18.14 3.56
CA ALA A 400 23.13 18.57 4.06
C ALA A 400 23.27 19.08 5.49
N THR A 401 22.73 20.26 5.74
CA THR A 401 22.66 20.87 7.07
C THR A 401 21.27 20.85 7.65
N VAL A 402 20.27 20.51 6.85
CA VAL A 402 18.86 20.32 7.23
C VAL A 402 18.33 19.11 6.50
N ASP A 403 17.70 18.21 7.25
CA ASP A 403 17.06 17.05 6.70
C ASP A 403 15.76 17.45 5.99
N ASP A 404 15.67 17.16 4.71
CA ASP A 404 14.53 17.52 3.85
C ASP A 404 13.52 16.37 3.70
N GLY A 405 13.70 15.29 4.42
CA GLY A 405 12.88 14.09 4.30
C GLY A 405 13.08 13.31 2.99
N SER A 406 14.05 13.71 2.16
CA SER A 406 14.32 13.06 0.87
C SER A 406 15.04 11.71 1.00
N CYS A 407 15.25 11.21 2.21
CA CYS A 407 15.99 9.98 2.43
C CYS A 407 15.39 8.79 1.69
N VAL A 408 16.18 8.21 0.80
CA VAL A 408 15.86 6.98 0.09
C VAL A 408 16.62 5.84 0.73
N TYR A 409 15.91 4.85 1.18
CA TYR A 409 16.54 3.69 1.80
C TYR A 409 16.65 2.53 0.82
N PRO A 410 17.66 1.69 1.02
CA PRO A 410 17.75 0.49 0.19
C PRO A 410 16.46 -0.32 0.30
N PRO A 411 16.05 -0.94 -0.79
CA PRO A 411 14.84 -1.75 -0.78
C PRO A 411 14.94 -2.81 0.33
N PRO A 412 13.81 -3.11 0.96
CA PRO A 412 13.76 -4.20 1.91
C PRO A 412 14.27 -5.49 1.25
N PRO A 413 14.86 -6.37 2.03
CA PRO A 413 15.37 -7.62 1.50
C PRO A 413 14.26 -8.39 0.76
N VAL A 414 14.61 -8.88 -0.40
CA VAL A 414 13.75 -9.80 -1.16
C VAL A 414 13.90 -11.17 -0.51
N LEU A 415 12.80 -11.65 0.05
CA LEU A 415 12.75 -12.99 0.63
C LEU A 415 12.49 -14.01 -0.48
N GLY A 416 13.17 -15.10 -0.43
CA GLY A 416 12.97 -16.18 -1.39
C GLY A 416 14.02 -17.27 -1.20
N CYS A 417 13.82 -18.38 -1.88
CA CYS A 417 14.77 -19.47 -1.84
C CYS A 417 16.10 -19.10 -2.51
N MET A 418 17.18 -19.02 -1.74
CA MET A 418 18.52 -18.70 -2.22
C MET A 418 19.35 -19.93 -2.62
N ASN A 419 18.79 -21.13 -2.55
CA ASN A 419 19.51 -22.34 -2.94
C ASN A 419 19.30 -22.67 -4.42
N ALA A 420 20.32 -22.49 -5.22
CA ALA A 420 20.30 -22.74 -6.67
C ALA A 420 19.95 -24.18 -7.09
N THR A 421 19.87 -25.12 -6.15
CA THR A 421 19.43 -26.51 -6.41
C THR A 421 17.94 -26.72 -6.18
N ALA A 422 17.24 -25.76 -5.64
CA ALA A 422 15.80 -25.80 -5.46
C ALA A 422 15.07 -25.48 -6.78
N THR A 423 13.88 -26.04 -6.95
CA THR A 423 13.05 -25.82 -8.15
C THR A 423 12.41 -24.42 -8.19
N ASN A 424 12.36 -23.78 -7.06
CA ASN A 424 11.86 -22.42 -6.86
C ASN A 424 12.97 -21.44 -6.46
N TYR A 425 14.21 -21.72 -6.89
CA TYR A 425 15.29 -20.76 -6.68
C TYR A 425 14.95 -19.40 -7.27
N ASP A 426 15.11 -18.39 -6.46
CA ASP A 426 14.96 -16.99 -6.89
C ASP A 426 16.33 -16.31 -6.88
N GLU A 427 16.85 -16.02 -8.08
CA GLU A 427 18.14 -15.33 -8.24
C GLU A 427 18.15 -13.90 -7.67
N ASN A 428 16.95 -13.31 -7.41
CA ASN A 428 16.82 -11.96 -6.89
C ASN A 428 16.63 -11.94 -5.36
N ALA A 429 16.42 -13.10 -4.74
CA ALA A 429 16.33 -13.16 -3.28
C ALA A 429 17.67 -12.71 -2.64
N THR A 430 17.57 -11.83 -1.68
CA THR A 430 18.72 -11.34 -0.91
C THR A 430 18.73 -11.89 0.51
N VAL A 431 17.66 -12.54 0.93
CA VAL A 431 17.53 -13.25 2.21
C VAL A 431 16.78 -14.55 1.97
N ASP A 432 17.36 -15.63 2.43
CA ASP A 432 16.71 -16.94 2.39
C ASP A 432 15.54 -16.96 3.38
N ASP A 433 14.35 -17.32 2.90
CA ASP A 433 13.12 -17.40 3.68
C ASP A 433 12.74 -18.85 4.03
N ASP A 434 13.67 -19.77 3.84
CA ASP A 434 13.46 -21.21 4.02
C ASP A 434 12.35 -21.81 3.13
N SER A 435 11.93 -21.11 2.08
CA SER A 435 10.86 -21.55 1.16
C SER A 435 11.33 -22.54 0.09
N CYS A 436 12.58 -22.97 0.14
CA CYS A 436 13.18 -23.81 -0.88
C CYS A 436 12.44 -25.15 -1.06
N VAL A 437 11.96 -25.39 -2.27
CA VAL A 437 11.34 -26.64 -2.69
C VAL A 437 12.33 -27.42 -3.55
N TYR A 438 12.63 -28.62 -3.15
CA TYR A 438 13.57 -29.46 -3.87
C TYR A 438 12.84 -30.53 -4.70
N PRO A 439 13.38 -30.90 -5.85
CA PRO A 439 12.85 -32.04 -6.60
C PRO A 439 12.91 -33.31 -5.73
N PRO A 440 11.93 -34.16 -5.84
CA PRO A 440 11.96 -35.44 -5.15
C PRO A 440 13.26 -36.17 -5.53
N PRO A 441 13.89 -36.86 -4.59
CA PRO A 441 15.08 -37.64 -4.88
C PRO A 441 14.75 -38.60 -6.00
N PRO A 442 15.68 -38.84 -6.92
CA PRO A 442 15.49 -39.81 -7.99
C PRO A 442 15.14 -41.18 -7.37
N GLU A 443 14.09 -41.75 -7.87
CA GLU A 443 13.75 -43.14 -7.51
C GLU A 443 14.98 -43.99 -7.71
N PRO A 444 15.32 -44.82 -6.74
CA PRO A 444 16.40 -45.78 -6.95
C PRO A 444 16.06 -46.67 -8.15
N PRO A 445 17.05 -46.99 -8.97
CA PRO A 445 16.82 -47.86 -10.11
C PRO A 445 16.15 -49.16 -9.65
N ALA A 446 15.13 -49.54 -10.37
CA ALA A 446 14.45 -50.80 -10.15
C ALA A 446 15.48 -51.91 -10.13
N ASP A 447 15.61 -52.57 -9.00
CA ASP A 447 16.47 -53.73 -8.84
C ASP A 447 15.74 -54.87 -9.52
N ASP A 448 16.38 -55.38 -10.59
CA ASP A 448 15.93 -56.58 -11.24
C ASP A 448 16.01 -57.74 -10.23
N GLY A 449 14.90 -58.39 -10.07
CA GLY A 449 14.62 -59.34 -9.04
C GLY A 449 15.67 -60.47 -8.90
N PRO A 450 15.80 -60.95 -7.71
CA PRO A 450 16.72 -62.04 -7.41
C PRO A 450 16.18 -63.40 -7.79
N PRO A 451 17.05 -64.33 -8.05
CA PRO A 451 16.64 -65.72 -8.14
C PRO A 451 16.33 -66.29 -6.76
N THR A 452 15.29 -67.02 -6.77
CA THR A 452 14.83 -67.91 -5.71
C THR A 452 15.92 -68.75 -5.15
N PHE A 453 16.10 -68.79 -3.85
CA PHE A 453 16.54 -69.98 -3.13
C PHE A 453 15.69 -70.16 -1.88
N ILE A 454 15.29 -71.44 -1.78
CA ILE A 454 14.50 -72.12 -0.78
C ILE A 454 15.43 -72.45 0.41
N ASP A 455 14.87 -72.49 1.55
CA ASP A 455 15.04 -73.35 2.70
C ASP A 455 15.46 -72.69 4.03
N ASP A 456 14.54 -72.87 4.84
CA ASP A 456 14.52 -73.62 6.13
C ASP A 456 14.96 -72.87 7.43
N ASP A 457 13.99 -72.91 8.26
CA ASP A 457 14.04 -73.26 9.68
C ASP A 457 14.38 -72.20 10.77
N ASP A 458 13.38 -72.17 11.59
CA ASP A 458 13.41 -72.16 13.04
C ASP A 458 13.41 -70.85 13.87
N GLU A 459 12.26 -70.72 14.46
CA GLU A 459 11.99 -70.51 15.88
C GLU A 459 12.45 -69.23 16.57
N ASP A 460 11.55 -68.59 17.09
CA ASP A 460 11.08 -68.42 18.47
C ASP A 460 10.96 -66.98 18.98
N SER A 461 9.74 -66.75 19.33
CA SER A 461 9.23 -66.12 20.53
C SER A 461 9.33 -64.63 20.77
N SER A 462 8.16 -64.21 21.13
CA SER A 462 7.74 -63.17 22.05
C SER A 462 7.72 -61.73 21.47
N GLY A 463 6.63 -61.18 21.18
CA GLY A 463 5.49 -60.89 22.08
C GLY A 463 5.63 -59.52 22.66
N ILE A 464 4.89 -58.61 22.13
CA ILE A 464 4.11 -57.65 22.93
C ILE A 464 3.22 -56.86 21.99
N GLU A 465 1.94 -57.06 22.14
CA GLU A 465 0.85 -56.25 21.64
C GLU A 465 0.90 -54.84 22.28
N SER A 466 0.64 -53.85 21.52
CA SER A 466 0.00 -52.64 22.05
C SER A 466 -1.03 -52.14 21.05
N GLU A 467 -2.22 -52.30 21.48
CA GLU A 467 -3.46 -51.91 20.82
C GLU A 467 -3.49 -50.39 20.54
N SER A 468 -3.92 -50.12 19.34
CA SER A 468 -4.44 -48.79 18.97
C SER A 468 -5.93 -48.74 19.35
N PRO A 469 -6.39 -47.75 20.11
CA PRO A 469 -7.81 -47.61 20.29
C PRO A 469 -8.43 -46.85 19.12
N GLN A 470 -9.32 -47.55 18.42
CA GLN A 470 -10.30 -46.92 17.54
C GLN A 470 -11.19 -46.01 18.35
N LYS A 471 -11.21 -44.74 18.02
CA LYS A 471 -12.30 -43.83 18.40
C LYS A 471 -13.26 -43.71 17.23
N THR A 472 -14.38 -44.36 17.40
CA THR A 472 -15.60 -44.08 16.66
C THR A 472 -16.11 -42.71 17.07
N GLY A 473 -15.92 -41.69 16.21
CA GLY A 473 -16.54 -40.39 16.35
C GLY A 473 -17.85 -40.35 15.57
N ILE A 474 -18.92 -40.16 16.30
CA ILE A 474 -20.23 -39.82 15.73
C ILE A 474 -20.10 -38.43 15.12
N VAL A 475 -20.19 -38.32 13.79
CA VAL A 475 -20.29 -37.04 13.09
C VAL A 475 -21.72 -36.56 13.21
N GLU A 476 -21.99 -35.68 14.15
CA GLU A 476 -23.26 -34.97 14.21
C GLU A 476 -23.39 -34.01 13.04
N ASN A 477 -24.46 -34.18 12.31
CA ASN A 477 -24.84 -33.49 11.08
C ASN A 477 -25.40 -32.10 11.39
N ILE A 478 -24.62 -31.20 12.01
CA ILE A 478 -25.04 -29.84 12.36
C ILE A 478 -24.67 -28.80 11.28
N GLY A 479 -23.76 -29.14 10.37
CA GLY A 479 -23.29 -28.21 9.34
C GLY A 479 -24.32 -27.80 8.27
N MET A 480 -25.20 -28.72 7.86
CA MET A 480 -26.14 -28.45 6.78
C MET A 480 -27.32 -27.54 7.16
N VAL A 481 -27.75 -27.57 8.43
CA VAL A 481 -28.90 -26.77 8.87
C VAL A 481 -28.53 -25.29 8.95
N ASN A 482 -27.30 -24.96 9.34
CA ASN A 482 -26.85 -23.58 9.43
C ASN A 482 -26.58 -22.95 8.07
N ILE A 483 -26.11 -23.72 7.08
CA ILE A 483 -25.90 -23.24 5.71
C ILE A 483 -27.24 -22.90 5.03
N VAL A 484 -28.25 -23.74 5.20
CA VAL A 484 -29.58 -23.49 4.64
C VAL A 484 -30.25 -22.27 5.29
N LEU A 485 -30.07 -22.06 6.60
CA LEU A 485 -30.60 -20.86 7.28
C LEU A 485 -29.87 -19.59 6.85
N GLY A 486 -28.56 -19.62 6.62
CA GLY A 486 -27.79 -18.47 6.16
C GLY A 486 -28.19 -18.02 4.73
N VAL A 487 -28.32 -18.96 3.82
CA VAL A 487 -28.73 -18.68 2.43
C VAL A 487 -30.19 -18.16 2.38
N VAL A 488 -31.08 -18.73 3.21
CA VAL A 488 -32.48 -18.24 3.28
C VAL A 488 -32.54 -16.82 3.86
N LEU A 489 -31.70 -16.49 4.83
CA LEU A 489 -31.67 -15.15 5.43
C LEU A 489 -31.15 -14.10 4.42
N VAL A 490 -30.10 -14.41 3.64
CA VAL A 490 -29.57 -13.52 2.60
C VAL A 490 -30.60 -13.33 1.48
N LEU A 491 -31.29 -14.37 1.05
CA LEU A 491 -32.35 -14.27 0.04
C LEU A 491 -33.55 -13.46 0.55
N LEU A 492 -33.92 -13.59 1.81
CA LEU A 492 -35.01 -12.82 2.40
C LEU A 492 -34.64 -11.33 2.55
N LEU A 493 -33.40 -11.01 2.87
CA LEU A 493 -32.89 -9.63 2.92
C LEU A 493 -32.85 -9.00 1.53
N SER A 494 -32.42 -9.75 0.51
CA SER A 494 -32.43 -9.28 -0.88
C SER A 494 -33.83 -8.98 -1.40
N VAL A 495 -34.80 -9.83 -1.09
CA VAL A 495 -36.23 -9.61 -1.45
C VAL A 495 -36.79 -8.42 -0.68
N ALA A 496 -36.43 -8.23 0.59
CA ALA A 496 -36.88 -7.09 1.38
C ALA A 496 -36.36 -5.75 0.82
N VAL A 497 -35.11 -5.71 0.36
CA VAL A 497 -34.51 -4.52 -0.28
C VAL A 497 -35.18 -4.22 -1.62
N LEU A 498 -35.45 -5.24 -2.44
CA LEU A 498 -36.16 -5.07 -3.72
C LEU A 498 -37.60 -4.60 -3.53
N LEU A 499 -38.30 -5.07 -2.49
CA LEU A 499 -39.64 -4.63 -2.15
C LEU A 499 -39.68 -3.20 -1.59
N GLN A 500 -38.61 -2.75 -0.90
CA GLN A 500 -38.49 -1.35 -0.48
C GLN A 500 -38.18 -0.40 -1.63
N LEU A 501 -37.32 -0.82 -2.58
CA LEU A 501 -37.04 -0.04 -3.79
C LEU A 501 -38.25 0.07 -4.71
N GLY A 502 -39.04 -0.99 -4.86
CA GLY A 502 -40.28 -0.96 -5.64
C GLY A 502 -41.40 -0.05 -5.08
N ARG A 503 -41.37 0.27 -3.78
CA ARG A 503 -42.32 1.17 -3.13
C ARG A 503 -41.97 2.66 -3.23
N ARG A 504 -40.76 3.01 -3.70
CA ARG A 504 -40.38 4.42 -3.91
C ARG A 504 -40.63 4.94 -5.33
N HIS A 505 -41.12 4.08 -6.25
CA HIS A 505 -41.44 4.41 -7.62
C HIS A 505 -42.90 4.13 -7.99
N ALA A 506 -43.78 4.01 -7.00
CA ALA A 506 -45.23 3.93 -7.18
C ALA A 506 -45.95 5.13 -6.54
#